data_e15fba89eead63bdebda8fb7c2bee8b2
#
_entry.id   e15fba89eead63bdebda8fb7c2bee8b2
#
_cell.length_a   1.000
_cell.length_b   1.000
_cell.length_c   1.000
_cell.angle_alpha   90.00
_cell.angle_beta   90.00
_cell.angle_gamma   90.00
#
_symmetry.space_group_name_H-M   'P 1'
#
loop_
_entity.id
_entity.type
_entity.pdbx_description
1 polymer ?
#
loop_
_entity_poly.entity_id
_entity_poly.type
_entity_poly.pdbx_seq_one_letter_code
_entity_poly.pdbx_strand_id
1 'polypeptide(L)'
;GKTINKSRHAYALGQLVLWSPIDDLIDTKASILQSRDFRFIAMANPKIAPYGEATRQTLTSMNLWKALEEKLIRGENIAQTFQFVNSGNAKLGFISFSQIVNSNYEVNGSYWKVPKSLYEPIEQQVVLLNESFLAEDFLSYLLSEESQKIISRFGYDIPL
;
A
#
# COMPACT_ATOMS: atom_id res chain seq x y z
N GLY A 1 -4.95 5.17 -26.14
CA GLY A 1 -6.25 4.91 -25.52
C GLY A 1 -7.06 6.19 -25.53
N LYS A 2 -8.32 6.11 -25.93
CA LYS A 2 -9.24 7.26 -25.95
C LYS A 2 -9.80 7.44 -24.53
N THR A 3 -9.16 8.31 -23.74
CA THR A 3 -9.74 8.79 -22.47
C THR A 3 -10.51 10.09 -22.76
N ILE A 4 -11.63 10.30 -22.07
CA ILE A 4 -12.35 11.57 -22.13
C ILE A 4 -11.52 12.63 -21.42
N ASN A 5 -11.26 13.75 -22.10
CA ASN A 5 -10.49 14.84 -21.52
C ASN A 5 -11.11 15.32 -20.19
N LYS A 6 -10.25 15.52 -19.18
CA LYS A 6 -10.63 16.00 -17.84
C LYS A 6 -11.48 15.03 -16.99
N SER A 7 -11.62 13.75 -17.38
CA SER A 7 -12.35 12.75 -16.58
C SER A 7 -11.47 11.96 -15.60
N ARG A 8 -10.19 12.31 -15.46
CA ARG A 8 -9.25 11.64 -14.55
C ARG A 8 -9.36 12.24 -13.15
N HIS A 9 -9.69 11.41 -12.19
CA HIS A 9 -9.77 11.79 -10.77
C HIS A 9 -9.04 10.79 -9.91
N ALA A 10 -8.30 11.27 -8.90
CA ALA A 10 -7.85 10.42 -7.81
C ALA A 10 -9.04 10.21 -6.86
N TYR A 11 -9.42 8.97 -6.57
CA TYR A 11 -10.54 8.66 -5.70
C TYR A 11 -10.11 8.05 -4.36
N ALA A 12 -8.87 7.57 -4.25
CA ALA A 12 -8.30 7.02 -3.03
C ALA A 12 -6.77 7.16 -3.03
N LEU A 13 -6.17 7.17 -1.84
CA LEU A 13 -4.72 7.10 -1.64
C LEU A 13 -4.39 5.81 -0.89
N GLY A 14 -3.52 4.99 -1.48
CA GLY A 14 -3.02 3.78 -0.84
C GLY A 14 -2.15 4.11 0.37
N GLN A 15 -2.27 3.30 1.42
CA GLN A 15 -1.43 3.41 2.61
C GLN A 15 -0.41 2.28 2.64
N LEU A 16 0.88 2.62 2.73
CA LEU A 16 1.96 1.65 2.89
C LEU A 16 2.12 1.28 4.36
N VAL A 17 2.24 -0.01 4.64
CA VAL A 17 2.54 -0.53 5.98
C VAL A 17 3.66 -1.56 5.91
N LEU A 18 4.48 -1.62 6.96
CA LEU A 18 5.29 -2.79 7.26
C LEU A 18 4.44 -3.72 8.12
N TRP A 19 4.26 -4.97 7.74
CA TRP A 19 3.39 -5.92 8.43
C TRP A 19 4.05 -7.30 8.61
N SER A 20 3.65 -7.96 9.69
CA SER A 20 3.93 -9.36 9.98
C SER A 20 2.69 -10.02 10.58
N PRO A 21 2.39 -11.29 10.28
CA PRO A 21 1.35 -12.05 10.97
C PRO A 21 1.72 -12.40 12.43
N ILE A 22 2.94 -12.11 12.86
CA ILE A 22 3.42 -12.37 14.22
C ILE A 22 3.09 -11.16 15.11
N ASP A 23 2.39 -11.40 16.20
CA ASP A 23 2.07 -10.37 17.18
C ASP A 23 3.35 -9.80 17.80
N ASP A 24 3.33 -8.50 18.11
CA ASP A 24 4.41 -7.76 18.80
C ASP A 24 5.79 -7.79 18.10
N LEU A 25 5.88 -8.31 16.87
CA LEU A 25 7.14 -8.31 16.12
C LEU A 25 7.54 -6.92 15.63
N ILE A 26 6.56 -6.12 15.24
CA ILE A 26 6.75 -4.79 14.67
C ILE A 26 6.24 -3.75 15.66
N ASP A 27 7.14 -2.94 16.18
CA ASP A 27 6.80 -1.83 17.07
C ASP A 27 6.41 -0.56 16.29
N THR A 28 5.96 0.46 17.00
CA THR A 28 5.52 1.75 16.44
C THR A 28 6.64 2.55 15.76
N LYS A 29 7.90 2.14 15.91
CA LYS A 29 9.08 2.76 15.30
C LYS A 29 9.71 1.90 14.20
N ALA A 30 9.15 0.70 13.96
CA ALA A 30 9.73 -0.30 13.05
C ALA A 30 11.20 -0.63 13.37
N SER A 31 11.56 -0.73 14.65
CA SER A 31 12.94 -0.93 15.12
C SER A 31 13.57 -2.21 14.55
N ILE A 32 12.74 -3.19 14.19
CA ILE A 32 13.16 -4.44 13.53
C ILE A 32 13.92 -4.19 12.20
N LEU A 33 13.63 -3.10 11.49
CA LEU A 33 14.36 -2.75 10.26
C LEU A 33 15.81 -2.39 10.53
N GLN A 34 16.11 -1.83 11.70
CA GLN A 34 17.48 -1.48 12.12
C GLN A 34 18.21 -2.68 12.73
N SER A 35 17.53 -3.48 13.57
CA SER A 35 18.09 -4.70 14.15
C SER A 35 18.35 -5.77 13.10
N ARG A 36 17.56 -5.78 12.03
CA ARG A 36 17.61 -6.74 10.92
C ARG A 36 17.51 -8.19 11.36
N ASP A 37 16.77 -8.44 12.46
CA ASP A 37 16.54 -9.79 13.00
C ASP A 37 15.47 -10.54 12.21
N PHE A 38 15.75 -10.71 10.92
CA PHE A 38 14.97 -11.49 9.97
C PHE A 38 15.85 -11.96 8.82
N ARG A 39 15.46 -13.07 8.20
CA ARG A 39 16.15 -13.58 7.02
C ARG A 39 15.75 -12.80 5.77
N PHE A 40 14.45 -12.67 5.52
CA PHE A 40 13.89 -11.99 4.37
C PHE A 40 12.78 -11.01 4.76
N ILE A 41 12.68 -9.93 4.00
CA ILE A 41 11.61 -8.95 4.02
C ILE A 41 11.02 -8.84 2.63
N ALA A 42 9.69 -8.94 2.51
CA ALA A 42 9.01 -8.86 1.24
C ALA A 42 8.69 -7.40 0.84
N MET A 43 8.79 -7.11 -0.44
CA MET A 43 8.32 -5.87 -1.05
C MET A 43 7.85 -6.11 -2.49
N ALA A 44 7.01 -5.25 -3.03
CA ALA A 44 6.70 -5.28 -4.45
C ALA A 44 7.89 -4.74 -5.28
N ASN A 45 7.98 -5.16 -6.54
CA ASN A 45 9.04 -4.71 -7.43
C ASN A 45 8.90 -3.20 -7.73
N PRO A 46 9.86 -2.35 -7.33
CA PRO A 46 9.75 -0.90 -7.48
C PRO A 46 9.72 -0.41 -8.94
N LYS A 47 10.14 -1.24 -9.89
CA LYS A 47 10.13 -0.88 -11.32
C LYS A 47 8.73 -0.94 -11.96
N ILE A 48 7.80 -1.68 -11.36
CA ILE A 48 6.50 -1.99 -11.98
C ILE A 48 5.31 -1.83 -11.02
N ALA A 49 5.55 -1.66 -9.72
CA ALA A 49 4.49 -1.59 -8.71
C ALA A 49 4.61 -0.33 -7.86
N PRO A 50 3.56 0.52 -7.75
CA PRO A 50 3.58 1.76 -6.97
C PRO A 50 3.96 1.56 -5.49
N TYR A 51 3.44 0.51 -4.85
CA TYR A 51 3.83 0.17 -3.47
C TYR A 51 5.29 -0.25 -3.34
N GLY A 52 5.87 -0.84 -4.38
CA GLY A 52 7.29 -1.16 -4.43
C GLY A 52 8.15 0.09 -4.49
N GLU A 53 7.76 1.06 -5.32
CA GLU A 53 8.44 2.35 -5.39
C GLU A 53 8.32 3.12 -4.07
N ALA A 54 7.14 3.16 -3.45
CA ALA A 54 6.94 3.76 -2.13
C ALA A 54 7.82 3.09 -1.05
N THR A 55 7.97 1.76 -1.09
CA THR A 55 8.89 1.02 -0.21
C THR A 55 10.34 1.43 -0.44
N ARG A 56 10.77 1.54 -1.70
CA ARG A 56 12.13 1.98 -2.05
C ARG A 56 12.41 3.38 -1.52
N GLN A 57 11.48 4.32 -1.71
CA GLN A 57 11.57 5.69 -1.20
C GLN A 57 11.66 5.69 0.33
N THR A 58 10.80 4.95 1.02
CA THR A 58 10.80 4.81 2.48
C THR A 58 12.16 4.33 2.99
N LEU A 59 12.64 3.20 2.48
CA LEU A 59 13.93 2.64 2.92
C LEU A 59 15.12 3.54 2.57
N THR A 60 15.03 4.28 1.46
CA THR A 60 16.06 5.26 1.07
C THR A 60 16.06 6.45 2.03
N SER A 61 14.88 7.01 2.34
CA SER A 61 14.72 8.12 3.30
C SER A 61 15.20 7.75 4.71
N MET A 62 15.06 6.48 5.10
CA MET A 62 15.56 5.94 6.36
C MET A 62 17.04 5.54 6.32
N ASN A 63 17.76 5.69 5.19
CA ASN A 63 19.11 5.20 4.96
C ASN A 63 19.29 3.67 5.13
N LEU A 64 18.24 2.90 4.91
CA LEU A 64 18.23 1.44 5.09
C LEU A 64 18.24 0.65 3.77
N TRP A 65 18.04 1.29 2.61
CA TRP A 65 17.93 0.60 1.32
C TRP A 65 19.11 -0.34 1.05
N LYS A 66 20.34 0.19 1.06
CA LYS A 66 21.55 -0.61 0.81
C LYS A 66 21.76 -1.71 1.85
N ALA A 67 21.47 -1.43 3.11
CA ALA A 67 21.67 -2.37 4.21
C ALA A 67 20.71 -3.56 4.19
N LEU A 68 19.54 -3.40 3.54
CA LEU A 68 18.50 -4.42 3.45
C LEU A 68 18.44 -5.10 2.06
N GLU A 69 19.14 -4.60 1.06
CA GLU A 69 19.02 -5.01 -0.34
C GLU A 69 19.14 -6.53 -0.55
N GLU A 70 20.09 -7.17 0.13
CA GLU A 70 20.29 -8.62 0.05
C GLU A 70 19.21 -9.44 0.79
N LYS A 71 18.43 -8.80 1.65
CA LYS A 71 17.30 -9.43 2.38
C LYS A 71 15.96 -9.20 1.68
N LEU A 72 15.90 -8.37 0.63
CA LEU A 72 14.67 -8.04 -0.07
C LEU A 72 14.26 -9.15 -1.03
N ILE A 73 13.09 -9.75 -0.80
CA ILE A 73 12.42 -10.57 -1.81
C ILE A 73 11.32 -9.76 -2.49
N ARG A 74 11.29 -9.82 -3.82
CA ARG A 74 10.45 -8.94 -4.64
C ARG A 74 9.31 -9.72 -5.28
N GLY A 75 8.07 -9.32 -4.94
CA GLY A 75 6.88 -9.75 -5.66
C GLY A 75 6.67 -8.88 -6.90
N GLU A 76 6.09 -9.42 -7.95
CA GLU A 76 5.74 -8.66 -9.16
C GLU A 76 4.68 -7.60 -8.90
N ASN A 77 3.84 -7.83 -7.89
CA ASN A 77 2.78 -6.92 -7.47
C ASN A 77 2.55 -7.02 -5.95
N ILE A 78 1.68 -6.15 -5.42
CA ILE A 78 1.42 -6.08 -3.98
C ILE A 78 0.69 -7.31 -3.44
N ALA A 79 -0.11 -8.00 -4.25
CA ALA A 79 -0.79 -9.22 -3.84
C ALA A 79 0.20 -10.39 -3.65
N GLN A 80 1.15 -10.56 -4.56
CA GLN A 80 2.22 -11.56 -4.41
C GLN A 80 3.12 -11.24 -3.22
N THR A 81 3.41 -9.97 -2.97
CA THR A 81 4.18 -9.52 -1.80
C THR A 81 3.49 -9.94 -0.50
N PHE A 82 2.18 -9.71 -0.40
CA PHE A 82 1.37 -10.17 0.73
C PHE A 82 1.46 -11.70 0.91
N GLN A 83 1.37 -12.45 -0.18
CA GLN A 83 1.46 -13.93 -0.12
C GLN A 83 2.82 -14.40 0.40
N PHE A 84 3.93 -13.73 0.08
CA PHE A 84 5.24 -14.10 0.63
C PHE A 84 5.29 -13.99 2.15
N VAL A 85 4.63 -12.99 2.72
CA VAL A 85 4.56 -12.81 4.18
C VAL A 85 3.56 -13.79 4.79
N ASN A 86 2.36 -13.89 4.21
CA ASN A 86 1.27 -14.71 4.73
C ASN A 86 1.61 -16.22 4.72
N SER A 87 2.42 -16.67 3.76
CA SER A 87 2.90 -18.05 3.65
C SER A 87 4.16 -18.36 4.46
N GLY A 88 4.74 -17.35 5.15
CA GLY A 88 5.96 -17.50 5.94
C GLY A 88 7.26 -17.51 5.12
N ASN A 89 7.23 -17.27 3.80
CA ASN A 89 8.44 -17.13 2.98
C ASN A 89 9.24 -15.87 3.35
N ALA A 90 8.59 -14.85 3.86
CA ALA A 90 9.18 -13.70 4.51
C ALA A 90 8.56 -13.51 5.90
N LYS A 91 9.37 -13.14 6.89
CA LYS A 91 8.91 -12.90 8.27
C LYS A 91 8.02 -11.65 8.37
N LEU A 92 8.27 -10.68 7.50
CA LEU A 92 7.56 -9.39 7.42
C LEU A 92 7.66 -8.84 5.99
N GLY A 93 6.87 -7.82 5.67
CA GLY A 93 6.92 -7.18 4.36
C GLY A 93 6.21 -5.84 4.29
N PHE A 94 6.58 -5.06 3.29
CA PHE A 94 5.89 -3.82 2.95
C PHE A 94 4.72 -4.13 2.04
N ILE A 95 3.51 -3.89 2.53
CA ILE A 95 2.25 -4.21 1.86
C ILE A 95 1.26 -3.04 1.92
N SER A 96 0.11 -3.18 1.27
CA SER A 96 -0.98 -2.22 1.41
C SER A 96 -1.74 -2.45 2.72
N PHE A 97 -2.08 -1.38 3.42
CA PHE A 97 -2.92 -1.46 4.62
C PHE A 97 -4.28 -2.11 4.33
N SER A 98 -4.83 -1.88 3.15
CA SER A 98 -6.09 -2.49 2.70
C SER A 98 -6.07 -4.02 2.58
N GLN A 99 -4.90 -4.66 2.62
CA GLN A 99 -4.79 -6.12 2.56
C GLN A 99 -4.92 -6.78 3.93
N ILE A 100 -4.75 -6.02 5.01
CA ILE A 100 -4.72 -6.55 6.39
C ILE A 100 -5.82 -5.99 7.28
N VAL A 101 -6.43 -4.87 6.92
CA VAL A 101 -7.55 -4.30 7.67
C VAL A 101 -8.85 -5.02 7.27
N ASN A 102 -9.62 -5.44 8.26
CA ASN A 102 -10.99 -5.92 8.03
C ASN A 102 -12.01 -4.77 8.14
N SER A 103 -13.30 -5.06 7.90
CA SER A 103 -14.39 -4.09 7.98
C SER A 103 -14.56 -3.43 9.35
N ASN A 104 -13.99 -4.00 10.41
CA ASN A 104 -14.00 -3.47 11.78
C ASN A 104 -12.72 -2.74 12.15
N TYR A 105 -11.82 -2.46 11.20
CA TYR A 105 -10.47 -1.90 11.43
C TYR A 105 -9.55 -2.77 12.30
N GLU A 106 -9.82 -4.06 12.41
CA GLU A 106 -8.93 -5.00 13.10
C GLU A 106 -7.87 -5.52 12.15
N VAL A 107 -6.67 -5.70 12.67
CA VAL A 107 -5.51 -6.25 11.96
C VAL A 107 -4.95 -7.40 12.76
N ASN A 108 -4.76 -8.55 12.11
CA ASN A 108 -4.05 -9.67 12.72
C ASN A 108 -2.54 -9.46 12.62
N GLY A 109 -1.81 -9.81 13.70
CA GLY A 109 -0.37 -9.61 13.78
C GLY A 109 0.02 -8.19 14.18
N SER A 110 1.22 -7.78 13.80
CA SER A 110 1.76 -6.47 14.12
C SER A 110 2.10 -5.68 12.86
N TYR A 111 1.97 -4.36 12.92
CA TYR A 111 2.28 -3.50 11.79
C TYR A 111 2.77 -2.11 12.21
N TRP A 112 3.51 -1.49 11.31
CA TRP A 112 3.89 -0.10 11.38
C TRP A 112 3.35 0.64 10.15
N LYS A 113 2.51 1.64 10.37
CA LYS A 113 2.02 2.51 9.31
C LYS A 113 3.15 3.45 8.92
N VAL A 114 3.60 3.35 7.67
CA VAL A 114 4.70 4.18 7.17
C VAL A 114 4.26 5.64 7.11
N PRO A 115 5.01 6.58 7.71
CA PRO A 115 4.70 8.00 7.61
C PRO A 115 4.65 8.48 6.16
N LYS A 116 3.62 9.25 5.80
CA LYS A 116 3.41 9.80 4.46
C LYS A 116 4.55 10.68 3.95
N SER A 117 5.37 11.23 4.86
CA SER A 117 6.56 12.02 4.52
C SER A 117 7.71 11.20 3.97
N LEU A 118 7.66 9.86 4.03
CA LEU A 118 8.73 8.97 3.58
C LEU A 118 8.55 8.45 2.15
N TYR A 119 7.39 8.68 1.52
CA TYR A 119 7.09 8.24 0.16
C TYR A 119 6.07 9.16 -0.53
N GLU A 120 6.08 9.15 -1.85
CA GLU A 120 5.09 9.87 -2.67
C GLU A 120 3.71 9.23 -2.59
N PRO A 121 2.60 10.01 -2.72
CA PRO A 121 1.24 9.49 -2.65
C PRO A 121 0.99 8.34 -3.64
N ILE A 122 0.37 7.26 -3.16
CA ILE A 122 -0.02 6.11 -3.99
C ILE A 122 -1.46 6.34 -4.46
N GLU A 123 -1.62 7.13 -5.51
CA GLU A 123 -2.94 7.49 -6.02
C GLU A 123 -3.64 6.34 -6.73
N GLN A 124 -4.91 6.11 -6.35
CA GLN A 124 -5.84 5.30 -7.12
C GLN A 124 -6.67 6.22 -7.99
N GLN A 125 -6.59 6.04 -9.30
CA GLN A 125 -7.22 6.94 -10.25
C GLN A 125 -8.31 6.24 -11.05
N VAL A 126 -9.36 7.00 -11.38
CA VAL A 126 -10.45 6.61 -12.27
C VAL A 126 -10.47 7.55 -13.49
N VAL A 127 -10.89 7.00 -14.63
CA VAL A 127 -11.04 7.77 -15.87
C VAL A 127 -12.22 7.22 -16.67
N LEU A 128 -13.02 8.11 -17.30
CA LEU A 128 -14.06 7.71 -18.23
C LEU A 128 -13.46 7.34 -19.59
N LEU A 129 -13.92 6.23 -20.14
CA LEU A 129 -13.53 5.74 -21.46
C LEU A 129 -14.58 6.05 -22.54
N ASN A 130 -15.80 6.37 -22.13
CA ASN A 130 -16.92 6.77 -23.00
C ASN A 130 -17.82 7.81 -22.31
N GLU A 131 -18.59 8.53 -23.09
CA GLU A 131 -19.61 9.47 -22.64
C GLU A 131 -20.91 8.71 -22.43
N SER A 132 -21.07 8.03 -21.32
CA SER A 132 -22.26 7.31 -20.93
C SER A 132 -22.82 7.90 -19.63
N PHE A 133 -24.13 8.19 -19.62
CA PHE A 133 -24.80 8.67 -18.41
C PHE A 133 -24.54 7.75 -17.19
N LEU A 134 -24.56 6.43 -17.38
CA LEU A 134 -24.29 5.47 -16.31
C LEU A 134 -22.84 5.53 -15.81
N ALA A 135 -21.88 5.78 -16.71
CA ALA A 135 -20.47 5.92 -16.33
C ALA A 135 -20.22 7.22 -15.55
N GLU A 136 -20.86 8.31 -15.95
CA GLU A 136 -20.80 9.60 -15.26
C GLU A 136 -21.48 9.54 -13.90
N ASP A 137 -22.63 8.90 -13.81
CA ASP A 137 -23.37 8.69 -12.55
C ASP A 137 -22.54 7.82 -11.58
N PHE A 138 -21.95 6.73 -12.07
CA PHE A 138 -21.03 5.92 -11.26
C PHE A 138 -19.80 6.70 -10.80
N LEU A 139 -19.19 7.52 -11.66
CA LEU A 139 -18.06 8.37 -11.28
C LEU A 139 -18.47 9.36 -10.17
N SER A 140 -19.64 9.99 -10.32
CA SER A 140 -20.17 10.92 -9.32
C SER A 140 -20.42 10.22 -7.98
N TYR A 141 -20.97 9.01 -7.99
CA TYR A 141 -21.15 8.19 -6.80
C TYR A 141 -19.81 7.80 -6.18
N LEU A 142 -18.83 7.37 -6.98
CA LEU A 142 -17.48 7.00 -6.49
C LEU A 142 -16.79 8.15 -5.76
N LEU A 143 -17.01 9.39 -6.20
CA LEU A 143 -16.44 10.60 -5.60
C LEU A 143 -17.30 11.17 -4.46
N SER A 144 -18.47 10.60 -4.18
CA SER A 144 -19.36 11.06 -3.11
C SER A 144 -18.81 10.80 -1.71
N GLU A 145 -19.29 11.55 -0.72
CA GLU A 145 -18.93 11.35 0.70
C GLU A 145 -19.29 9.93 1.19
N GLU A 146 -20.36 9.34 0.68
CA GLU A 146 -20.77 7.99 1.04
C GLU A 146 -19.71 6.96 0.61
N SER A 147 -19.27 7.02 -0.66
CA SER A 147 -18.20 6.17 -1.17
C SER A 147 -16.88 6.41 -0.47
N GLN A 148 -16.53 7.66 -0.18
CA GLN A 148 -15.31 8.01 0.55
C GLN A 148 -15.28 7.40 1.96
N LYS A 149 -16.42 7.36 2.67
CA LYS A 149 -16.54 6.67 3.96
C LYS A 149 -16.29 5.16 3.82
N ILE A 150 -16.81 4.54 2.76
CA ILE A 150 -16.57 3.12 2.48
C ILE A 150 -15.09 2.90 2.19
N ILE A 151 -14.51 3.68 1.28
CA ILE A 151 -13.10 3.59 0.87
C ILE A 151 -12.18 3.70 2.09
N SER A 152 -12.44 4.66 2.98
CA SER A 152 -11.66 4.83 4.20
C SER A 152 -11.75 3.63 5.14
N ARG A 153 -12.91 2.98 5.26
CA ARG A 153 -13.08 1.75 6.07
C ARG A 153 -12.23 0.59 5.56
N PHE A 154 -11.90 0.57 4.28
CA PHE A 154 -11.04 -0.44 3.68
C PHE A 154 -9.55 -0.04 3.64
N GLY A 155 -9.14 0.90 4.49
CA GLY A 155 -7.73 1.21 4.72
C GLY A 155 -7.08 2.12 3.68
N TYR A 156 -7.87 2.91 2.96
CA TYR A 156 -7.38 3.97 2.08
C TYR A 156 -7.54 5.34 2.73
N ASP A 157 -6.70 6.29 2.33
CA ASP A 157 -6.93 7.71 2.58
C ASP A 157 -7.73 8.31 1.42
N ILE A 158 -8.37 9.45 1.68
CA ILE A 158 -9.11 10.21 0.68
C ILE A 158 -8.24 11.37 0.19
N PRO A 159 -8.16 11.60 -1.14
CA PRO A 159 -7.51 12.79 -1.69
C PRO A 159 -8.17 14.08 -1.16
N LEU A 160 -7.36 15.13 -0.93
CA LEU A 160 -7.85 16.46 -0.54
C LEU A 160 -8.46 17.19 -1.75
#